data_47b412b2a2d8c868664fc75e9a8e045e
#
_entry.id   47b412b2a2d8c868664fc75e9a8e045e
#
_cell.length_a   1.000
_cell.length_b   1.000
_cell.length_c   1.000
_cell.angle_alpha   90.00
_cell.angle_beta   90.00
_cell.angle_gamma   90.00
#
_symmetry.space_group_name_H-M   'P 1'
#
loop_
_entity.id
_entity.type
_entity.pdbx_description
1 polymer ?
#
loop_
_entity_poly.entity_id
_entity_poly.type
_entity_poly.pdbx_seq_one_letter_code
_entity_poly.pdbx_strand_id
1 'polypeptide(L)'
;MIELNKLPIYILKRYLLLLVGLSIMAFGVAFSIKASLGTSPISSVPYVASLFTPLTVGTATITMHCVFILLQILILRKNYHPVQLMQLPVAFFFGYLTDFGVWAVQGITCNTYWQQWIVCLIGILLVAVGVSFEVKAGVVVLAGEGVVLAICKVLPKVKFGYMKVGFDVTLVVIACILSIVFTGRLQGVREGTVAAALLVGLIAKQLGKLLARWKLEE
;
A
#
# COMPACT_ATOMS: atom_id res chain seq x y z
N MET A 1 -13.91 -29.78 -11.45
CA MET A 1 -13.49 -29.30 -12.81
C MET A 1 -14.17 -27.97 -13.05
N ILE A 2 -13.41 -26.88 -13.16
CA ILE A 2 -13.95 -25.56 -13.51
C ILE A 2 -14.25 -25.62 -15.01
N GLU A 3 -15.51 -25.42 -15.39
CA GLU A 3 -15.89 -25.36 -16.80
C GLU A 3 -15.05 -24.28 -17.51
N LEU A 4 -14.40 -24.63 -18.60
CA LEU A 4 -13.49 -23.75 -19.39
C LEU A 4 -14.15 -22.41 -19.76
N ASN A 5 -15.48 -22.35 -19.88
CA ASN A 5 -16.23 -21.13 -20.15
C ASN A 5 -16.36 -20.17 -18.94
N LYS A 6 -16.17 -20.63 -17.72
CA LYS A 6 -16.25 -19.79 -16.49
C LYS A 6 -14.89 -19.19 -16.12
N LEU A 7 -13.79 -19.71 -16.66
CA LEU A 7 -12.43 -19.25 -16.37
C LEU A 7 -12.22 -17.76 -16.66
N PRO A 8 -12.63 -17.18 -17.81
CA PRO A 8 -12.43 -15.77 -18.09
C PRO A 8 -13.24 -14.85 -17.16
N ILE A 9 -14.47 -15.25 -16.78
CA ILE A 9 -15.32 -14.47 -15.87
C ILE A 9 -14.75 -14.48 -14.46
N TYR A 10 -14.22 -15.59 -14.00
CA TYR A 10 -13.57 -15.72 -12.69
C TYR A 10 -12.34 -14.82 -12.60
N ILE A 11 -11.48 -14.83 -13.60
CA ILE A 11 -10.29 -13.98 -13.66
C ILE A 11 -10.71 -12.50 -13.66
N LEU A 12 -11.72 -12.14 -14.45
CA LEU A 12 -12.24 -10.78 -14.51
C LEU A 12 -12.75 -10.29 -13.14
N LYS A 13 -13.53 -11.12 -12.42
CA LYS A 13 -14.02 -10.80 -11.06
C LYS A 13 -12.86 -10.50 -10.10
N ARG A 14 -11.76 -11.26 -10.18
CA ARG A 14 -10.57 -11.06 -9.33
C ARG A 14 -9.85 -9.76 -9.65
N TYR A 15 -9.67 -9.42 -10.93
CA TYR A 15 -9.08 -8.15 -11.33
C TYR A 15 -9.97 -6.96 -10.95
N LEU A 16 -11.29 -7.06 -11.10
CA LEU A 16 -12.23 -6.04 -10.64
C LEU A 16 -12.15 -5.83 -9.13
N LEU A 17 -12.07 -6.91 -8.35
CA LEU A 17 -11.89 -6.84 -6.91
C LEU A 17 -10.57 -6.16 -6.54
N LEU A 18 -9.48 -6.46 -7.25
CA LEU A 18 -8.19 -5.79 -7.09
C LEU A 18 -8.30 -4.30 -7.35
N LEU A 19 -8.91 -3.89 -8.48
CA LEU A 19 -9.07 -2.47 -8.84
C LEU A 19 -9.90 -1.70 -7.81
N VAL A 20 -11.00 -2.30 -7.33
CA VAL A 20 -11.81 -1.72 -6.25
C VAL A 20 -11.01 -1.61 -4.96
N GLY A 21 -10.26 -2.64 -4.59
CA GLY A 21 -9.39 -2.62 -3.41
C GLY A 21 -8.33 -1.52 -3.47
N LEU A 22 -7.65 -1.38 -4.62
CA LEU A 22 -6.65 -0.33 -4.84
C LEU A 22 -7.29 1.07 -4.80
N SER A 23 -8.50 1.23 -5.34
CA SER A 23 -9.21 2.51 -5.29
C SER A 23 -9.51 2.91 -3.85
N ILE A 24 -10.06 2.00 -3.05
CA ILE A 24 -10.35 2.22 -1.62
C ILE A 24 -9.06 2.54 -0.86
N MET A 25 -7.98 1.80 -1.12
CA MET A 25 -6.67 1.99 -0.50
C MET A 25 -6.08 3.38 -0.83
N ALA A 26 -6.17 3.82 -2.09
CA ALA A 26 -5.68 5.11 -2.53
C ALA A 26 -6.39 6.27 -1.82
N PHE A 27 -7.72 6.21 -1.67
CA PHE A 27 -8.46 7.15 -0.85
C PHE A 27 -8.03 7.08 0.63
N GLY A 28 -7.78 5.89 1.18
CA GLY A 28 -7.28 5.71 2.53
C GLY A 28 -5.95 6.42 2.77
N VAL A 29 -5.02 6.34 1.79
CA VAL A 29 -3.75 7.08 1.82
C VAL A 29 -4.02 8.59 1.80
N ALA A 30 -4.91 9.06 0.92
CA ALA A 30 -5.27 10.48 0.82
C ALA A 30 -5.85 11.05 2.13
N PHE A 31 -6.76 10.31 2.79
CA PHE A 31 -7.28 10.69 4.12
C PHE A 31 -6.18 10.74 5.18
N SER A 32 -5.26 9.76 5.19
CA SER A 32 -4.13 9.73 6.13
C SER A 32 -3.20 10.93 5.94
N ILE A 33 -2.92 11.33 4.69
CA ILE A 33 -2.14 12.54 4.37
C ILE A 33 -2.88 13.78 4.89
N LYS A 34 -4.18 13.88 4.61
CA LYS A 34 -5.00 15.04 5.00
C LYS A 34 -5.13 15.20 6.51
N ALA A 35 -5.12 14.10 7.26
CA ALA A 35 -5.12 14.09 8.71
C ALA A 35 -3.89 14.75 9.33
N SER A 36 -2.77 14.82 8.59
CA SER A 36 -1.49 15.39 9.06
C SER A 36 -0.92 14.73 10.33
N LEU A 37 -1.37 13.50 10.67
CA LEU A 37 -0.84 12.68 11.76
C LEU A 37 0.18 11.63 11.28
N GLY A 38 0.62 11.73 10.03
CA GLY A 38 1.47 10.76 9.37
C GLY A 38 0.66 9.74 8.55
N THR A 39 1.35 9.05 7.67
CA THR A 39 0.75 8.08 6.74
C THR A 39 1.17 6.65 7.08
N SER A 40 0.66 5.65 6.35
CA SER A 40 1.12 4.27 6.52
C SER A 40 2.64 4.16 6.22
N PRO A 41 3.36 3.18 6.80
CA PRO A 41 4.80 3.03 6.61
C PRO A 41 5.23 3.04 5.13
N ILE A 42 4.50 2.31 4.27
CA ILE A 42 4.83 2.22 2.85
C ILE A 42 4.55 3.54 2.10
N SER A 43 3.56 4.32 2.53
CA SER A 43 3.22 5.60 1.90
C SER A 43 4.02 6.79 2.45
N SER A 44 4.76 6.60 3.56
CA SER A 44 5.53 7.68 4.20
C SER A 44 6.67 8.17 3.32
N VAL A 45 7.41 7.27 2.66
CA VAL A 45 8.53 7.66 1.78
C VAL A 45 8.06 8.49 0.58
N PRO A 46 7.07 8.04 -0.24
CA PRO A 46 6.61 8.84 -1.38
C PRO A 46 5.93 10.15 -0.94
N TYR A 47 5.21 10.16 0.16
CA TYR A 47 4.64 11.40 0.68
C TYR A 47 5.73 12.39 1.09
N VAL A 48 6.74 11.96 1.83
CA VAL A 48 7.88 12.83 2.20
C VAL A 48 8.61 13.29 0.96
N ALA A 49 8.85 12.42 -0.03
CA ALA A 49 9.50 12.80 -1.28
C ALA A 49 8.75 13.90 -2.03
N SER A 50 7.41 13.88 -2.03
CA SER A 50 6.57 14.90 -2.65
C SER A 50 6.65 16.28 -1.97
N LEU A 51 7.18 16.37 -0.73
CA LEU A 51 7.32 17.64 -0.01
C LEU A 51 8.54 18.46 -0.46
N PHE A 52 9.56 17.83 -1.06
CA PHE A 52 10.80 18.49 -1.44
C PHE A 52 11.20 18.26 -2.92
N THR A 53 10.42 17.49 -3.67
CA THR A 53 10.62 17.27 -5.11
C THR A 53 9.41 17.81 -5.89
N PRO A 54 9.51 18.01 -7.21
CA PRO A 54 8.36 18.38 -8.04
C PRO A 54 7.38 17.23 -8.29
N LEU A 55 7.60 16.06 -7.68
CA LEU A 55 6.74 14.90 -7.83
C LEU A 55 5.45 15.04 -7.02
N THR A 56 4.35 14.59 -7.57
CA THR A 56 3.11 14.38 -6.79
C THR A 56 3.28 13.15 -5.89
N VAL A 57 2.38 12.97 -4.92
CA VAL A 57 2.38 11.77 -4.07
C VAL A 57 2.23 10.50 -4.92
N GLY A 58 1.35 10.53 -5.93
CA GLY A 58 1.14 9.40 -6.84
C GLY A 58 2.34 9.10 -7.71
N THR A 59 2.96 10.11 -8.32
CA THR A 59 4.18 9.89 -9.13
C THR A 59 5.37 9.42 -8.29
N ALA A 60 5.53 9.94 -7.06
CA ALA A 60 6.51 9.42 -6.11
C ALA A 60 6.22 7.97 -5.71
N THR A 61 4.93 7.61 -5.54
CA THR A 61 4.50 6.24 -5.27
C THR A 61 4.84 5.31 -6.44
N ILE A 62 4.54 5.71 -7.69
CA ILE A 62 4.90 4.94 -8.89
C ILE A 62 6.42 4.72 -8.93
N THR A 63 7.20 5.79 -8.74
CA THR A 63 8.67 5.72 -8.75
C THR A 63 9.19 4.74 -7.70
N MET A 64 8.67 4.80 -6.47
CA MET A 64 9.03 3.87 -5.40
C MET A 64 8.68 2.43 -5.76
N HIS A 65 7.50 2.18 -6.34
CA HIS A 65 7.11 0.84 -6.80
C HIS A 65 8.02 0.32 -7.91
N CYS A 66 8.46 1.18 -8.85
CA CYS A 66 9.45 0.79 -9.84
C CYS A 66 10.77 0.36 -9.20
N VAL A 67 11.25 1.12 -8.19
CA VAL A 67 12.45 0.74 -7.42
C VAL A 67 12.24 -0.61 -6.71
N PHE A 68 11.07 -0.85 -6.13
CA PHE A 68 10.78 -2.13 -5.49
C PHE A 68 10.73 -3.30 -6.47
N ILE A 69 10.23 -3.10 -7.68
CA ILE A 69 10.26 -4.13 -8.74
C ILE A 69 11.71 -4.42 -9.15
N LEU A 70 12.55 -3.38 -9.31
CA LEU A 70 13.96 -3.57 -9.59
C LEU A 70 14.66 -4.33 -8.46
N LEU A 71 14.37 -4.01 -7.19
CA LEU A 71 14.90 -4.75 -6.04
C LEU A 71 14.47 -6.22 -6.07
N GLN A 72 13.21 -6.53 -6.40
CA GLN A 72 12.73 -7.90 -6.56
C GLN A 72 13.53 -8.64 -7.65
N ILE A 73 13.79 -8.01 -8.79
CA ILE A 73 14.58 -8.60 -9.89
C ILE A 73 16.01 -8.87 -9.40
N LEU A 74 16.63 -7.93 -8.70
CA LEU A 74 18.00 -8.10 -8.17
C LEU A 74 18.09 -9.20 -7.11
N ILE A 75 17.08 -9.32 -6.23
CA ILE A 75 17.04 -10.32 -5.16
C ILE A 75 16.78 -11.72 -5.74
N LEU A 76 15.78 -11.84 -6.62
CA LEU A 76 15.35 -13.13 -7.15
C LEU A 76 16.20 -13.61 -8.35
N ARG A 77 16.81 -12.69 -9.07
CA ARG A 77 17.64 -12.97 -10.25
C ARG A 77 16.94 -13.93 -11.22
N LYS A 78 17.50 -15.11 -11.44
CA LYS A 78 16.94 -16.16 -12.33
C LYS A 78 15.59 -16.73 -11.86
N ASN A 79 15.24 -16.54 -10.59
CA ASN A 79 13.99 -17.00 -10.00
C ASN A 79 12.86 -15.95 -10.06
N TYR A 80 13.09 -14.82 -10.72
CA TYR A 80 12.08 -13.81 -10.98
C TYR A 80 11.15 -14.27 -12.09
N HIS A 81 9.85 -14.27 -11.84
CA HIS A 81 8.85 -14.63 -12.83
C HIS A 81 8.37 -13.39 -13.58
N PRO A 82 8.39 -13.36 -14.93
CA PRO A 82 7.94 -12.21 -15.73
C PRO A 82 6.51 -11.74 -15.42
N VAL A 83 5.63 -12.65 -14.96
CA VAL A 83 4.27 -12.32 -14.51
C VAL A 83 4.27 -11.26 -13.38
N GLN A 84 5.33 -11.18 -12.58
CA GLN A 84 5.46 -10.16 -11.53
C GLN A 84 5.59 -8.74 -12.10
N LEU A 85 5.93 -8.57 -13.39
CA LEU A 85 5.90 -7.26 -14.07
C LEU A 85 4.48 -6.68 -14.17
N MET A 86 3.44 -7.50 -13.99
CA MET A 86 2.06 -7.00 -13.85
C MET A 86 1.88 -6.08 -12.64
N GLN A 87 2.85 -6.01 -11.73
CA GLN A 87 2.90 -4.99 -10.67
C GLN A 87 3.07 -3.57 -11.24
N LEU A 88 3.68 -3.39 -12.42
CA LEU A 88 3.85 -2.06 -13.04
C LEU A 88 2.50 -1.39 -13.38
N PRO A 89 1.61 -1.97 -14.22
CA PRO A 89 0.32 -1.36 -14.47
C PRO A 89 -0.50 -1.16 -13.19
N VAL A 90 -0.39 -2.05 -12.22
CA VAL A 90 -1.04 -1.91 -10.92
C VAL A 90 -0.49 -0.71 -10.14
N ALA A 91 0.83 -0.50 -10.15
CA ALA A 91 1.48 0.64 -9.51
C ALA A 91 1.08 1.98 -10.17
N PHE A 92 1.01 2.03 -11.50
CA PHE A 92 0.52 3.20 -12.23
C PHE A 92 -0.92 3.54 -11.86
N PHE A 93 -1.80 2.55 -11.89
CA PHE A 93 -3.20 2.72 -11.52
C PHE A 93 -3.34 3.22 -10.07
N PHE A 94 -2.65 2.61 -9.13
CA PHE A 94 -2.67 3.00 -7.72
C PHE A 94 -2.12 4.41 -7.50
N GLY A 95 -1.02 4.78 -8.17
CA GLY A 95 -0.43 6.11 -8.07
C GLY A 95 -1.35 7.20 -8.60
N TYR A 96 -1.94 7.03 -9.79
CA TYR A 96 -2.92 7.99 -10.31
C TYR A 96 -4.16 8.12 -9.42
N LEU A 97 -4.65 7.02 -8.88
CA LEU A 97 -5.78 7.06 -7.93
C LEU A 97 -5.39 7.75 -6.61
N THR A 98 -4.13 7.61 -6.19
CA THR A 98 -3.63 8.32 -4.99
C THR A 98 -3.65 9.83 -5.22
N ASP A 99 -3.17 10.30 -6.37
CA ASP A 99 -3.23 11.73 -6.70
C ASP A 99 -4.66 12.22 -6.83
N PHE A 100 -5.54 11.45 -7.48
CA PHE A 100 -6.96 11.78 -7.54
C PHE A 100 -7.60 11.82 -6.14
N GLY A 101 -7.29 10.86 -5.28
CA GLY A 101 -7.76 10.84 -3.90
C GLY A 101 -7.29 12.06 -3.10
N VAL A 102 -6.00 12.42 -3.21
CA VAL A 102 -5.44 13.62 -2.56
C VAL A 102 -6.15 14.88 -3.05
N TRP A 103 -6.39 15.00 -4.36
CA TRP A 103 -7.17 16.09 -4.93
C TRP A 103 -8.61 16.11 -4.40
N ALA A 104 -9.28 14.97 -4.37
CA ALA A 104 -10.68 14.88 -3.95
C ALA A 104 -10.90 15.26 -2.48
N VAL A 105 -9.92 15.01 -1.59
CA VAL A 105 -10.02 15.35 -0.16
C VAL A 105 -9.48 16.74 0.18
N GLN A 106 -9.10 17.56 -0.79
CA GLN A 106 -8.52 18.89 -0.54
C GLN A 106 -9.42 19.80 0.30
N GLY A 107 -10.75 19.71 0.09
CA GLY A 107 -11.74 20.50 0.82
C GLY A 107 -11.91 20.13 2.29
N ILE A 108 -11.37 18.99 2.75
CA ILE A 108 -11.47 18.58 4.15
C ILE A 108 -10.49 19.43 4.98
N THR A 109 -10.99 20.11 6.01
CA THR A 109 -10.17 20.86 6.97
C THR A 109 -10.18 20.16 8.33
N CYS A 110 -8.99 19.96 8.91
CA CYS A 110 -8.82 19.36 10.23
C CYS A 110 -8.23 20.40 11.17
N ASN A 111 -9.08 21.20 11.83
CA ASN A 111 -8.67 22.32 12.66
C ASN A 111 -8.34 21.90 14.10
N THR A 112 -8.81 20.75 14.54
CA THR A 112 -8.59 20.21 15.88
C THR A 112 -7.92 18.85 15.84
N TYR A 113 -7.15 18.53 16.87
CA TYR A 113 -6.46 17.24 16.99
C TYR A 113 -7.43 16.04 16.93
N TRP A 114 -8.65 16.17 17.47
CA TRP A 114 -9.69 15.15 17.37
C TRP A 114 -10.16 14.91 15.94
N GLN A 115 -10.34 15.98 15.16
CA GLN A 115 -10.70 15.86 13.73
C GLN A 115 -9.59 15.16 12.96
N GLN A 116 -8.33 15.48 13.25
CA GLN A 116 -7.18 14.79 12.66
C GLN A 116 -7.23 13.29 12.94
N TRP A 117 -7.50 12.89 14.19
CA TRP A 117 -7.62 11.47 14.54
C TRP A 117 -8.78 10.77 13.85
N ILE A 118 -9.95 11.40 13.76
CA ILE A 118 -11.12 10.85 13.06
C ILE A 118 -10.76 10.58 11.59
N VAL A 119 -10.19 11.58 10.91
CA VAL A 119 -9.80 11.47 9.50
C VAL A 119 -8.68 10.44 9.32
N CYS A 120 -7.72 10.37 10.23
CA CYS A 120 -6.65 9.37 10.23
C CYS A 120 -7.21 7.94 10.38
N LEU A 121 -8.13 7.73 11.31
CA LEU A 121 -8.76 6.41 11.52
C LEU A 121 -9.60 5.98 10.31
N ILE A 122 -10.32 6.89 9.66
CA ILE A 122 -10.99 6.63 8.39
C ILE A 122 -9.97 6.19 7.34
N GLY A 123 -8.85 6.90 7.22
CA GLY A 123 -7.77 6.53 6.31
C GLY A 123 -7.23 5.13 6.59
N ILE A 124 -6.94 4.81 7.85
CA ILE A 124 -6.46 3.49 8.28
C ILE A 124 -7.47 2.38 7.93
N LEU A 125 -8.76 2.61 8.18
CA LEU A 125 -9.82 1.66 7.85
C LEU A 125 -9.91 1.41 6.34
N LEU A 126 -9.89 2.47 5.53
CA LEU A 126 -9.93 2.36 4.08
C LEU A 126 -8.70 1.60 3.53
N VAL A 127 -7.50 1.90 4.03
CA VAL A 127 -6.29 1.14 3.66
C VAL A 127 -6.45 -0.33 4.03
N ALA A 128 -6.92 -0.64 5.23
CA ALA A 128 -7.09 -2.03 5.67
C ALA A 128 -8.14 -2.80 4.84
N VAL A 129 -9.24 -2.15 4.46
CA VAL A 129 -10.25 -2.73 3.55
C VAL A 129 -9.63 -2.99 2.18
N GLY A 130 -8.92 -2.00 1.62
CA GLY A 130 -8.26 -2.12 0.32
C GLY A 130 -7.23 -3.26 0.29
N VAL A 131 -6.37 -3.36 1.30
CA VAL A 131 -5.41 -4.47 1.46
C VAL A 131 -6.15 -5.81 1.54
N SER A 132 -7.28 -5.88 2.26
CA SER A 132 -8.06 -7.11 2.37
C SER A 132 -8.61 -7.58 1.02
N PHE A 133 -9.03 -6.64 0.17
CA PHE A 133 -9.53 -6.93 -1.18
C PHE A 133 -8.38 -7.33 -2.12
N GLU A 134 -7.23 -6.67 -2.04
CA GLU A 134 -6.02 -7.04 -2.78
C GLU A 134 -5.59 -8.49 -2.47
N VAL A 135 -5.49 -8.81 -1.18
CA VAL A 135 -5.14 -10.17 -0.72
C VAL A 135 -6.21 -11.19 -1.16
N LYS A 136 -7.50 -10.84 -1.07
CA LYS A 136 -8.60 -11.72 -1.52
C LYS A 136 -8.60 -11.91 -3.03
N ALA A 137 -8.28 -10.88 -3.80
CA ALA A 137 -8.13 -10.98 -5.24
C ALA A 137 -7.03 -11.98 -5.62
N GLY A 138 -5.88 -11.96 -4.92
CA GLY A 138 -4.81 -12.94 -5.06
C GLY A 138 -4.26 -13.05 -6.48
N VAL A 139 -4.27 -11.95 -7.26
CA VAL A 139 -3.81 -11.91 -8.65
C VAL A 139 -2.43 -11.28 -8.73
N VAL A 140 -2.30 -10.07 -8.23
CA VAL A 140 -1.06 -9.30 -8.19
C VAL A 140 -0.99 -8.62 -6.83
N VAL A 141 0.17 -8.67 -6.19
CA VAL A 141 0.44 -7.91 -4.96
C VAL A 141 1.20 -6.64 -5.29
N LEU A 142 1.00 -5.58 -4.51
CA LEU A 142 1.78 -4.36 -4.64
C LEU A 142 3.28 -4.63 -4.47
N ALA A 143 4.11 -3.85 -5.16
CA ALA A 143 5.54 -4.11 -5.24
C ALA A 143 6.26 -4.08 -3.88
N GLY A 144 5.76 -3.33 -2.89
CA GLY A 144 6.30 -3.34 -1.53
C GLY A 144 6.15 -4.70 -0.84
N GLU A 145 5.00 -5.33 -0.95
CA GLU A 145 4.80 -6.70 -0.45
C GLU A 145 5.58 -7.71 -1.27
N GLY A 146 5.70 -7.46 -2.58
CA GLY A 146 6.52 -8.25 -3.48
C GLY A 146 7.99 -8.32 -3.04
N VAL A 147 8.58 -7.21 -2.56
CA VAL A 147 9.95 -7.20 -2.00
C VAL A 147 10.04 -8.09 -0.77
N VAL A 148 9.08 -7.96 0.16
CA VAL A 148 9.05 -8.79 1.37
C VAL A 148 8.97 -10.28 1.02
N LEU A 149 8.10 -10.64 0.08
CA LEU A 149 7.97 -12.02 -0.41
C LEU A 149 9.26 -12.51 -1.09
N ALA A 150 9.92 -11.65 -1.89
CA ALA A 150 11.18 -11.96 -2.54
C ALA A 150 12.29 -12.27 -1.52
N ILE A 151 12.39 -11.44 -0.47
CA ILE A 151 13.36 -11.68 0.61
C ILE A 151 13.04 -12.98 1.37
N CYS A 152 11.77 -13.24 1.70
CA CYS A 152 11.36 -14.47 2.37
C CYS A 152 11.65 -15.72 1.51
N LYS A 153 11.58 -15.61 0.18
CA LYS A 153 11.93 -16.72 -0.72
C LYS A 153 13.42 -17.06 -0.69
N VAL A 154 14.28 -16.05 -0.51
CA VAL A 154 15.74 -16.23 -0.38
C VAL A 154 16.14 -16.62 1.04
N LEU A 155 15.40 -16.13 2.05
CA LEU A 155 15.64 -16.40 3.48
C LEU A 155 14.45 -17.18 4.07
N PRO A 156 14.28 -18.49 3.77
CA PRO A 156 13.10 -19.27 4.14
C PRO A 156 12.91 -19.46 5.66
N LYS A 157 13.95 -19.21 6.46
CA LYS A 157 13.88 -19.27 7.93
C LYS A 157 13.13 -18.09 8.55
N VAL A 158 12.98 -16.97 7.82
CA VAL A 158 12.34 -15.76 8.32
C VAL A 158 10.86 -15.78 7.94
N LYS A 159 10.00 -15.67 8.95
CA LYS A 159 8.55 -15.61 8.71
C LYS A 159 8.16 -14.26 8.09
N PHE A 160 7.23 -14.28 7.14
CA PHE A 160 6.74 -13.10 6.43
C PHE A 160 6.37 -11.92 7.37
N GLY A 161 5.70 -12.20 8.49
CA GLY A 161 5.28 -11.15 9.41
C GLY A 161 6.47 -10.37 10.01
N TYR A 162 7.54 -11.04 10.43
CA TYR A 162 8.73 -10.37 10.95
C TYR A 162 9.46 -9.57 9.87
N MET A 163 9.56 -10.14 8.66
CA MET A 163 10.17 -9.45 7.53
C MET A 163 9.38 -8.20 7.13
N LYS A 164 8.04 -8.31 7.12
CA LYS A 164 7.16 -7.16 6.84
C LYS A 164 7.35 -6.03 7.85
N VAL A 165 7.39 -6.35 9.14
CA VAL A 165 7.66 -5.35 10.19
C VAL A 165 9.04 -4.70 10.00
N GLY A 166 10.08 -5.49 9.75
CA GLY A 166 11.42 -4.97 9.49
C GLY A 166 11.47 -4.06 8.26
N PHE A 167 10.80 -4.45 7.19
CA PHE A 167 10.68 -3.65 5.97
C PHE A 167 9.94 -2.33 6.23
N ASP A 168 8.80 -2.36 6.92
CA ASP A 168 8.01 -1.18 7.24
C ASP A 168 8.78 -0.22 8.16
N VAL A 169 9.50 -0.73 9.16
CA VAL A 169 10.39 0.08 10.02
C VAL A 169 11.49 0.74 9.18
N THR A 170 12.09 0.00 8.26
CA THR A 170 13.12 0.57 7.35
C THR A 170 12.57 1.72 6.54
N LEU A 171 11.35 1.59 5.97
CA LEU A 171 10.72 2.67 5.21
C LEU A 171 10.42 3.90 6.09
N VAL A 172 9.94 3.68 7.32
CA VAL A 172 9.71 4.77 8.27
C VAL A 172 11.01 5.51 8.60
N VAL A 173 12.09 4.77 8.86
CA VAL A 173 13.42 5.37 9.13
C VAL A 173 13.91 6.17 7.92
N ILE A 174 13.80 5.63 6.72
CA ILE A 174 14.15 6.35 5.48
C ILE A 174 13.31 7.62 5.36
N ALA A 175 12.00 7.55 5.58
CA ALA A 175 11.12 8.72 5.52
C ALA A 175 11.50 9.79 6.56
N CYS A 176 11.85 9.40 7.79
CA CYS A 176 12.33 10.32 8.83
C CYS A 176 13.63 11.01 8.40
N ILE A 177 14.60 10.24 7.90
CA ILE A 177 15.89 10.80 7.44
C ILE A 177 15.66 11.79 6.30
N LEU A 178 14.92 11.40 5.26
CA LEU A 178 14.59 12.26 4.12
C LEU A 178 13.87 13.53 4.58
N SER A 179 12.89 13.40 5.48
CA SER A 179 12.15 14.55 6.01
C SER A 179 13.07 15.54 6.71
N ILE A 180 13.91 15.07 7.64
CA ILE A 180 14.81 15.94 8.40
C ILE A 180 15.85 16.59 7.48
N VAL A 181 16.46 15.81 6.58
CA VAL A 181 17.54 16.29 5.70
C VAL A 181 17.05 17.34 4.71
N PHE A 182 15.88 17.12 4.08
CA PHE A 182 15.42 17.98 2.98
C PHE A 182 14.40 19.04 3.41
N THR A 183 13.64 18.82 4.50
CA THR A 183 12.63 19.79 4.95
C THR A 183 12.99 20.49 6.28
N GLY A 184 14.07 20.06 6.94
CA GLY A 184 14.53 20.61 8.22
C GLY A 184 13.66 20.27 9.42
N ARG A 185 12.57 19.49 9.23
CA ARG A 185 11.62 19.10 10.28
C ARG A 185 11.01 17.75 9.98
N LEU A 186 10.53 17.05 11.01
CA LEU A 186 9.86 15.77 10.84
C LEU A 186 8.44 15.96 10.29
N GLN A 187 8.22 15.54 9.04
CA GLN A 187 6.92 15.55 8.36
C GLN A 187 6.61 14.17 7.79
N GLY A 188 5.33 13.84 7.63
CA GLY A 188 4.88 12.59 7.02
C GLY A 188 4.95 11.35 7.91
N VAL A 189 5.68 11.42 9.02
CA VAL A 189 5.79 10.35 10.03
C VAL A 189 5.47 10.95 11.39
N ARG A 190 4.37 10.46 11.99
CA ARG A 190 3.90 10.87 13.33
C ARG A 190 3.18 9.70 13.99
N GLU A 191 2.44 10.00 15.05
CA GLU A 191 1.67 9.01 15.84
C GLU A 191 0.68 8.19 14.98
N GLY A 192 0.08 8.78 13.95
CA GLY A 192 -0.79 8.08 13.01
C GLY A 192 -0.05 7.02 12.19
N THR A 193 1.24 7.20 11.90
CA THR A 193 2.05 6.16 11.22
C THR A 193 2.21 4.91 12.09
N VAL A 194 2.41 5.10 13.40
CA VAL A 194 2.48 3.99 14.35
C VAL A 194 1.13 3.28 14.45
N ALA A 195 0.04 4.06 14.55
CA ALA A 195 -1.31 3.52 14.56
C ALA A 195 -1.61 2.73 13.28
N ALA A 196 -1.26 3.27 12.10
CA ALA A 196 -1.44 2.60 10.82
C ALA A 196 -0.63 1.28 10.72
N ALA A 197 0.64 1.30 11.16
CA ALA A 197 1.49 0.11 11.17
C ALA A 197 0.90 -1.06 11.99
N LEU A 198 0.22 -0.74 13.08
CA LEU A 198 -0.39 -1.74 13.97
C LEU A 198 -1.81 -2.13 13.48
N LEU A 199 -2.65 -1.14 13.19
CA LEU A 199 -4.07 -1.36 12.97
C LEU A 199 -4.39 -1.90 11.58
N VAL A 200 -3.68 -1.45 10.52
CA VAL A 200 -3.96 -1.93 9.15
C VAL A 200 -3.83 -3.44 9.07
N GLY A 201 -2.74 -4.00 9.60
CA GLY A 201 -2.52 -5.46 9.59
C GLY A 201 -3.54 -6.23 10.42
N LEU A 202 -3.92 -5.70 11.60
CA LEU A 202 -4.91 -6.33 12.48
C LEU A 202 -6.31 -6.33 11.83
N ILE A 203 -6.74 -5.19 11.31
CA ILE A 203 -8.06 -5.04 10.66
C ILE A 203 -8.10 -5.88 9.38
N ALA A 204 -7.06 -5.82 8.54
CA ALA A 204 -6.99 -6.63 7.32
C ALA A 204 -7.06 -8.12 7.60
N LYS A 205 -6.41 -8.61 8.68
CA LYS A 205 -6.51 -10.00 9.12
C LYS A 205 -7.94 -10.40 9.52
N GLN A 206 -8.67 -9.53 10.23
CA GLN A 206 -10.05 -9.80 10.62
C GLN A 206 -10.99 -9.78 9.42
N LEU A 207 -10.86 -8.76 8.56
CA LEU A 207 -11.63 -8.68 7.32
C LEU A 207 -11.33 -9.85 6.38
N GLY A 208 -10.08 -10.28 6.29
CA GLY A 208 -9.68 -11.45 5.51
C GLY A 208 -10.42 -12.73 5.93
N LYS A 209 -10.64 -12.93 7.26
CA LYS A 209 -11.45 -14.07 7.77
C LYS A 209 -12.93 -13.97 7.34
N LEU A 210 -13.49 -12.75 7.33
CA LEU A 210 -14.87 -12.53 6.85
C LEU A 210 -14.97 -12.76 5.35
N LEU A 211 -14.03 -12.21 4.58
CA LEU A 211 -13.96 -12.37 3.14
C LEU A 211 -13.65 -13.81 2.71
N ALA A 212 -13.01 -14.62 3.56
CA ALA A 212 -12.80 -16.05 3.27
C ALA A 212 -14.11 -16.83 3.09
N ARG A 213 -15.19 -16.36 3.71
CA ARG A 213 -16.55 -16.96 3.55
C ARG A 213 -17.18 -16.63 2.19
N TRP A 214 -16.69 -15.59 1.52
CA TRP A 214 -17.19 -15.16 0.22
C TRP A 214 -16.50 -15.96 -0.88
N LYS A 215 -17.22 -16.88 -1.50
CA LYS A 215 -16.73 -17.66 -2.63
C LYS A 215 -16.79 -16.80 -3.90
N LEU A 216 -15.65 -16.56 -4.52
CA LEU A 216 -15.55 -15.87 -5.82
C LEU A 216 -15.85 -16.83 -7.00
N GLU A 217 -16.02 -18.12 -6.70
CA GLU A 217 -16.07 -19.22 -7.69
C GLU A 217 -17.50 -19.55 -8.17
N GLU A 218 -18.53 -18.88 -7.65
CA GLU A 218 -19.93 -19.10 -8.07
C GLU A 218 -20.40 -18.04 -9.05
#